data_1605dec4cd59d641e851ae802f4f0a70
#
_entry.id   1605dec4cd59d641e851ae802f4f0a70
#
_cell.length_a   1.000
_cell.length_b   1.000
_cell.length_c   1.000
_cell.angle_alpha   90.00
_cell.angle_beta   90.00
_cell.angle_gamma   90.00
#
_symmetry.space_group_name_H-M   'P 1'
#
loop_
_entity.id
_entity.type
_entity.pdbx_description
1 polymer ?
#
loop_
_entity_poly.entity_id
_entity_poly.type
_entity_poly.pdbx_seq_one_letter_code
_entity_poly.pdbx_strand_id
1 'polypeptide(L)'
;MATINDVCKLAGVSKATVSRVLNETGQVKAQTREAVLAAMQQLGYQPNSLAQALATNTTNSIGLVLPHFESSYFGSILFEAEQGAQKAGKKLLVVNSKNSEQGEKEAVATLAAQRCDAILLYSRHLSEAQLLELQQQYPSPLVILNRRLHHPQLHSFGLDQTQIAELAMQHLLNLGHRQIACITSPLVSETGKIRYQVYQQALHEQGIELNSFLVIEGDNTLLGGYQAMQQLLQQGISMTAVFACNDDMALGAMRAMHEHGIHVPKQVSLIGIDNEPAAAFAIPSLSSVSLPIGELTQQAISLAVEIANKKPQDAQHRLYQGNLIARESTIALKL
;
A
#
# COMPACT_ATOMS: atom_id res chain seq x y z
N MET A 1 1.37 22.08 -34.95
CA MET A 1 0.59 21.96 -33.69
C MET A 1 -0.08 23.33 -33.46
N ALA A 2 -1.38 23.37 -33.24
CA ALA A 2 -2.06 24.61 -32.94
C ALA A 2 -1.55 25.22 -31.62
N THR A 3 -1.47 26.53 -31.54
CA THR A 3 -0.96 27.24 -30.36
C THR A 3 -2.11 28.03 -29.69
N ILE A 4 -1.90 28.48 -28.46
CA ILE A 4 -2.85 29.33 -27.75
C ILE A 4 -3.14 30.63 -28.55
N ASN A 5 -2.18 31.14 -29.32
CA ASN A 5 -2.34 32.32 -30.16
C ASN A 5 -3.30 32.07 -31.33
N ASP A 6 -3.33 30.87 -31.87
CA ASP A 6 -4.25 30.45 -32.92
C ASP A 6 -5.69 30.39 -32.38
N VAL A 7 -5.86 29.85 -31.14
CA VAL A 7 -7.16 29.88 -30.46
C VAL A 7 -7.63 31.32 -30.20
N CYS A 8 -6.72 32.22 -29.77
CA CYS A 8 -7.05 33.65 -29.58
C CYS A 8 -7.56 34.31 -30.87
N LYS A 9 -6.87 34.04 -31.99
CA LYS A 9 -7.26 34.59 -33.30
C LYS A 9 -8.62 34.08 -33.75
N LEU A 10 -8.84 32.75 -33.62
CA LEU A 10 -10.09 32.16 -34.09
C LEU A 10 -11.29 32.53 -33.22
N ALA A 11 -11.11 32.60 -31.89
CA ALA A 11 -12.16 32.98 -30.94
C ALA A 11 -12.35 34.49 -30.80
N GLY A 12 -11.50 35.35 -31.39
CA GLY A 12 -11.57 36.81 -31.32
C GLY A 12 -11.34 37.36 -29.90
N VAL A 13 -10.52 36.70 -29.09
CA VAL A 13 -10.31 37.09 -27.67
C VAL A 13 -8.82 37.15 -27.29
N SER A 14 -8.53 37.84 -26.18
CA SER A 14 -7.16 37.94 -25.69
C SER A 14 -6.65 36.61 -25.11
N LYS A 15 -5.31 36.46 -25.06
CA LYS A 15 -4.66 35.31 -24.39
C LYS A 15 -5.07 35.16 -22.93
N ALA A 16 -5.26 36.30 -22.24
CA ALA A 16 -5.75 36.29 -20.85
C ALA A 16 -7.18 35.73 -20.74
N THR A 17 -8.04 36.02 -21.74
CA THR A 17 -9.41 35.47 -21.78
C THR A 17 -9.38 33.94 -22.02
N VAL A 18 -8.59 33.49 -22.99
CA VAL A 18 -8.39 32.01 -23.20
C VAL A 18 -7.87 31.35 -21.95
N SER A 19 -6.85 31.91 -21.29
CA SER A 19 -6.31 31.37 -20.05
C SER A 19 -7.36 31.31 -18.93
N ARG A 20 -8.22 32.33 -18.78
CA ARG A 20 -9.33 32.33 -17.81
C ARG A 20 -10.35 31.22 -18.09
N VAL A 21 -10.67 30.99 -19.36
CA VAL A 21 -11.59 29.92 -19.78
C VAL A 21 -10.95 28.52 -19.44
N LEU A 22 -9.66 28.32 -19.74
CA LEU A 22 -8.96 27.11 -19.53
C LEU A 22 -8.78 26.77 -18.04
N ASN A 23 -8.54 27.80 -17.21
CA ASN A 23 -8.27 27.62 -15.79
C ASN A 23 -9.54 27.82 -14.93
N GLU A 24 -10.68 28.03 -15.55
CA GLU A 24 -11.96 28.30 -14.88
C GLU A 24 -11.88 29.46 -13.85
N THR A 25 -10.97 30.42 -14.09
CA THR A 25 -10.73 31.55 -13.20
C THR A 25 -11.39 32.81 -13.70
N GLY A 26 -12.01 33.59 -12.79
CA GLY A 26 -12.64 34.86 -13.10
C GLY A 26 -13.99 34.73 -13.85
N GLN A 27 -14.68 35.85 -13.96
CA GLN A 27 -15.96 35.93 -14.68
C GLN A 27 -15.73 36.04 -16.20
N VAL A 28 -16.03 34.98 -16.94
CA VAL A 28 -16.07 34.98 -18.40
C VAL A 28 -17.52 34.78 -18.84
N LYS A 29 -18.02 35.62 -19.75
CA LYS A 29 -19.38 35.49 -20.30
C LYS A 29 -19.54 34.12 -20.97
N ALA A 30 -20.72 33.48 -20.83
CA ALA A 30 -20.99 32.15 -21.39
C ALA A 30 -20.69 32.07 -22.90
N GLN A 31 -21.13 33.04 -23.66
CA GLN A 31 -20.88 33.13 -25.09
C GLN A 31 -19.38 33.19 -25.46
N THR A 32 -18.56 33.85 -24.63
CA THR A 32 -17.12 33.93 -24.83
C THR A 32 -16.46 32.59 -24.50
N ARG A 33 -16.96 31.91 -23.46
CA ARG A 33 -16.48 30.54 -23.09
C ARG A 33 -16.77 29.57 -24.22
N GLU A 34 -17.98 29.56 -24.77
CA GLU A 34 -18.37 28.70 -25.89
C GLU A 34 -17.52 28.96 -27.14
N ALA A 35 -17.29 30.23 -27.50
CA ALA A 35 -16.44 30.59 -28.64
C ALA A 35 -15.00 30.06 -28.49
N VAL A 36 -14.42 30.16 -27.29
CA VAL A 36 -13.07 29.65 -27.01
C VAL A 36 -13.03 28.12 -27.11
N LEU A 37 -14.00 27.42 -26.50
CA LEU A 37 -14.06 25.95 -26.53
C LEU A 37 -14.27 25.44 -27.97
N ALA A 38 -15.14 26.08 -28.76
CA ALA A 38 -15.35 25.76 -30.18
C ALA A 38 -14.07 25.96 -30.99
N ALA A 39 -13.36 27.07 -30.79
CA ALA A 39 -12.09 27.32 -31.46
C ALA A 39 -11.01 26.27 -31.11
N MET A 40 -10.96 25.87 -29.86
CA MET A 40 -10.03 24.82 -29.43
C MET A 40 -10.35 23.48 -30.11
N GLN A 41 -11.61 23.10 -30.13
CA GLN A 41 -12.06 21.87 -30.79
C GLN A 41 -11.75 21.88 -32.29
N GLN A 42 -12.06 22.98 -32.98
CA GLN A 42 -11.81 23.14 -34.42
C GLN A 42 -10.33 23.08 -34.78
N LEU A 43 -9.45 23.60 -33.91
CA LEU A 43 -8.01 23.62 -34.12
C LEU A 43 -7.30 22.33 -33.59
N GLY A 44 -8.02 21.44 -32.92
CA GLY A 44 -7.40 20.30 -32.20
C GLY A 44 -6.40 20.79 -31.15
N TYR A 45 -6.61 22.00 -30.58
CA TYR A 45 -5.74 22.58 -29.61
C TYR A 45 -5.93 21.88 -28.25
N GLN A 46 -4.85 21.28 -27.76
CA GLN A 46 -4.79 20.76 -26.37
C GLN A 46 -3.94 21.72 -25.52
N PRO A 47 -4.45 22.16 -24.37
CA PRO A 47 -3.67 22.97 -23.44
C PRO A 47 -2.38 22.27 -23.05
N ASN A 48 -1.28 22.97 -23.08
CA ASN A 48 -0.01 22.45 -22.59
C ASN A 48 -0.04 22.41 -21.05
N SER A 49 -0.12 21.20 -20.49
CA SER A 49 -0.17 20.99 -19.04
C SER A 49 1.06 21.56 -18.31
N LEU A 50 2.24 21.57 -18.95
CA LEU A 50 3.45 22.18 -18.39
C LEU A 50 3.33 23.70 -18.31
N ALA A 51 2.77 24.34 -19.35
CA ALA A 51 2.53 25.78 -19.33
C ALA A 51 1.46 26.19 -18.31
N GLN A 52 0.43 25.37 -18.14
CA GLN A 52 -0.57 25.56 -17.09
C GLN A 52 0.06 25.40 -15.69
N ALA A 53 0.83 24.34 -15.47
CA ALA A 53 1.52 24.09 -14.21
C ALA A 53 2.44 25.25 -13.80
N LEU A 54 3.15 25.85 -14.76
CA LEU A 54 3.96 27.05 -14.53
C LEU A 54 3.12 28.26 -14.13
N ALA A 55 1.94 28.42 -14.74
CA ALA A 55 1.06 29.58 -14.48
C ALA A 55 0.30 29.45 -13.14
N THR A 56 -0.09 28.22 -12.74
CA THR A 56 -0.88 27.95 -11.53
C THR A 56 -0.02 27.52 -10.35
N ASN A 57 1.25 27.19 -10.57
CA ASN A 57 2.17 26.57 -9.63
C ASN A 57 1.61 25.24 -9.04
N THR A 58 0.81 24.52 -9.83
CA THR A 58 0.29 23.18 -9.52
C THR A 58 0.31 22.31 -10.76
N THR A 59 0.68 21.05 -10.63
CA THR A 59 0.68 20.07 -11.74
C THR A 59 -0.61 19.26 -11.80
N ASN A 60 -1.48 19.40 -10.79
CA ASN A 60 -2.64 18.55 -10.57
C ASN A 60 -2.27 17.05 -10.58
N SER A 61 -1.14 16.73 -9.96
CA SER A 61 -0.67 15.36 -9.84
C SER A 61 -0.28 15.02 -8.41
N ILE A 62 -0.59 13.78 -8.01
CA ILE A 62 -0.15 13.16 -6.76
C ILE A 62 0.84 12.05 -7.12
N GLY A 63 1.97 12.02 -6.41
CA GLY A 63 2.93 10.93 -6.51
C GLY A 63 2.57 9.76 -5.61
N LEU A 64 2.84 8.54 -6.05
CA LEU A 64 2.78 7.33 -5.23
C LEU A 64 4.07 6.53 -5.41
N VAL A 65 4.75 6.24 -4.32
CA VAL A 65 5.92 5.37 -4.30
C VAL A 65 5.55 4.04 -3.67
N LEU A 66 5.77 2.95 -4.40
CA LEU A 66 5.57 1.57 -3.93
C LEU A 66 6.87 0.77 -4.09
N PRO A 67 7.12 -0.25 -3.23
CA PRO A 67 8.34 -1.05 -3.30
C PRO A 67 8.41 -1.97 -4.54
N HIS A 68 7.28 -2.43 -5.04
CA HIS A 68 7.07 -3.19 -6.26
C HIS A 68 5.58 -3.20 -6.64
N PHE A 69 5.22 -3.80 -7.80
CA PHE A 69 3.84 -3.82 -8.31
C PHE A 69 3.26 -5.25 -8.48
N GLU A 70 3.97 -6.27 -8.00
CA GLU A 70 3.69 -7.67 -8.32
C GLU A 70 2.70 -8.36 -7.37
N SER A 71 2.30 -7.74 -6.26
CA SER A 71 1.34 -8.33 -5.32
C SER A 71 -0.04 -7.68 -5.38
N SER A 72 -1.08 -8.45 -5.08
CA SER A 72 -2.46 -7.95 -4.95
C SER A 72 -2.55 -6.87 -3.85
N TYR A 73 -1.77 -6.98 -2.78
CA TYR A 73 -1.68 -5.98 -1.72
C TYR A 73 -1.33 -4.58 -2.25
N PHE A 74 -0.26 -4.48 -3.08
CA PHE A 74 0.11 -3.20 -3.69
C PHE A 74 -0.83 -2.80 -4.82
N GLY A 75 -1.44 -3.78 -5.51
CA GLY A 75 -2.52 -3.55 -6.46
C GLY A 75 -3.71 -2.84 -5.82
N SER A 76 -4.09 -3.24 -4.61
CA SER A 76 -5.17 -2.60 -3.84
C SER A 76 -4.82 -1.16 -3.46
N ILE A 77 -3.60 -0.90 -2.98
CA ILE A 77 -3.14 0.47 -2.69
C ILE A 77 -3.16 1.35 -3.95
N LEU A 78 -2.66 0.81 -5.07
CA LEU A 78 -2.63 1.53 -6.35
C LEU A 78 -4.04 1.87 -6.84
N PHE A 79 -4.97 0.92 -6.78
CA PHE A 79 -6.36 1.10 -7.17
C PHE A 79 -7.03 2.21 -6.34
N GLU A 80 -6.93 2.14 -5.02
CA GLU A 80 -7.56 3.13 -4.12
C GLU A 80 -6.94 4.52 -4.27
N ALA A 81 -5.61 4.60 -4.45
CA ALA A 81 -4.93 5.86 -4.68
C ALA A 81 -5.34 6.50 -6.02
N GLU A 82 -5.47 5.70 -7.08
CA GLU A 82 -5.94 6.15 -8.39
C GLU A 82 -7.37 6.69 -8.32
N GLN A 83 -8.28 5.92 -7.72
CA GLN A 83 -9.67 6.34 -7.54
C GLN A 83 -9.78 7.64 -6.72
N GLY A 84 -8.98 7.78 -5.66
CA GLY A 84 -8.95 8.99 -4.84
C GLY A 84 -8.41 10.20 -5.61
N ALA A 85 -7.34 10.03 -6.36
CA ALA A 85 -6.76 11.08 -7.20
C ALA A 85 -7.75 11.51 -8.32
N GLN A 86 -8.37 10.55 -8.99
CA GLN A 86 -9.36 10.81 -10.05
C GLN A 86 -10.58 11.61 -9.53
N LYS A 87 -11.14 11.20 -8.37
CA LYS A 87 -12.25 11.93 -7.71
C LYS A 87 -11.88 13.37 -7.38
N ALA A 88 -10.61 13.64 -7.09
CA ALA A 88 -10.10 14.98 -6.82
C ALA A 88 -9.68 15.75 -8.08
N GLY A 89 -9.87 15.20 -9.28
CA GLY A 89 -9.44 15.80 -10.55
C GLY A 89 -7.91 15.85 -10.71
N LYS A 90 -7.18 14.99 -10.00
CA LYS A 90 -5.71 14.90 -10.05
C LYS A 90 -5.26 13.64 -10.79
N LYS A 91 -4.05 13.70 -11.35
CA LYS A 91 -3.40 12.54 -11.96
C LYS A 91 -2.58 11.81 -10.91
N LEU A 92 -2.54 10.48 -10.96
CA LEU A 92 -1.62 9.68 -10.17
C LEU A 92 -0.34 9.38 -10.97
N LEU A 93 0.83 9.69 -10.41
CA LEU A 93 2.13 9.28 -10.94
C LEU A 93 2.73 8.25 -10.00
N VAL A 94 3.10 7.08 -10.53
CA VAL A 94 3.58 5.95 -9.72
C VAL A 94 5.03 5.64 -10.03
N VAL A 95 5.85 5.46 -9.01
CA VAL A 95 7.27 5.11 -9.12
C VAL A 95 7.58 3.93 -8.21
N ASN A 96 8.38 2.99 -8.73
CA ASN A 96 8.86 1.83 -7.99
C ASN A 96 10.16 2.18 -7.24
N SER A 97 10.19 1.97 -5.92
CA SER A 97 11.40 2.16 -5.09
C SER A 97 12.36 0.96 -5.10
N LYS A 98 12.02 -0.11 -5.83
CA LYS A 98 12.84 -1.33 -5.90
C LYS A 98 13.15 -1.93 -4.52
N ASN A 99 12.26 -1.70 -3.57
CA ASN A 99 12.35 -2.20 -2.20
C ASN A 99 13.72 -1.93 -1.54
N SER A 100 14.24 -0.71 -1.68
CA SER A 100 15.53 -0.31 -1.14
C SER A 100 15.53 1.13 -0.62
N GLU A 101 16.40 1.42 0.36
CA GLU A 101 16.57 2.77 0.92
C GLU A 101 16.89 3.80 -0.18
N GLN A 102 17.87 3.48 -1.01
CA GLN A 102 18.27 4.37 -2.10
C GLN A 102 17.14 4.55 -3.12
N GLY A 103 16.40 3.49 -3.41
CA GLY A 103 15.24 3.54 -4.32
C GLY A 103 14.08 4.40 -3.77
N GLU A 104 13.82 4.40 -2.45
CA GLU A 104 12.83 5.30 -1.84
C GLU A 104 13.23 6.76 -2.04
N LYS A 105 14.52 7.11 -1.82
CA LYS A 105 15.05 8.46 -2.02
C LYS A 105 14.97 8.90 -3.49
N GLU A 106 15.40 8.04 -4.42
CA GLU A 106 15.34 8.30 -5.86
C GLU A 106 13.91 8.46 -6.40
N ALA A 107 12.99 7.65 -5.91
CA ALA A 107 11.58 7.73 -6.29
C ALA A 107 10.95 9.06 -5.84
N VAL A 108 11.22 9.49 -4.60
CA VAL A 108 10.78 10.80 -4.10
C VAL A 108 11.39 11.92 -4.93
N ALA A 109 12.71 11.89 -5.21
CA ALA A 109 13.39 12.87 -6.05
C ALA A 109 12.77 12.95 -7.45
N THR A 110 12.44 11.80 -8.06
CA THR A 110 11.80 11.72 -9.37
C THR A 110 10.44 12.39 -9.38
N LEU A 111 9.58 12.10 -8.40
CA LEU A 111 8.24 12.69 -8.29
C LEU A 111 8.29 14.19 -7.95
N ALA A 112 9.24 14.60 -7.12
CA ALA A 112 9.49 16.01 -6.81
C ALA A 112 9.98 16.78 -8.06
N ALA A 113 10.85 16.19 -8.88
CA ALA A 113 11.28 16.76 -10.17
C ALA A 113 10.09 16.90 -11.16
N GLN A 114 9.12 15.98 -11.11
CA GLN A 114 7.85 16.09 -11.85
C GLN A 114 6.88 17.10 -11.22
N ARG A 115 7.27 17.73 -10.10
CA ARG A 115 6.48 18.73 -9.36
C ARG A 115 5.13 18.19 -8.90
N CYS A 116 5.07 16.94 -8.47
CA CYS A 116 3.87 16.40 -7.82
C CYS A 116 3.44 17.31 -6.68
N ASP A 117 2.15 17.59 -6.59
CA ASP A 117 1.58 18.50 -5.58
C ASP A 117 1.66 17.93 -4.15
N ALA A 118 1.70 16.61 -4.04
CA ALA A 118 2.04 15.83 -2.83
C ALA A 118 2.50 14.43 -3.23
N ILE A 119 3.18 13.72 -2.32
CA ILE A 119 3.73 12.38 -2.56
C ILE A 119 3.31 11.44 -1.42
N LEU A 120 2.64 10.34 -1.77
CA LEU A 120 2.45 9.20 -0.87
C LEU A 120 3.67 8.29 -1.00
N LEU A 121 4.35 8.02 0.12
CA LEU A 121 5.52 7.16 0.15
C LEU A 121 5.27 5.92 1.01
N TYR A 122 5.19 4.75 0.39
CA TYR A 122 5.23 3.48 1.12
C TYR A 122 6.67 3.21 1.55
N SER A 123 7.01 3.58 2.79
CA SER A 123 8.38 3.51 3.29
C SER A 123 8.61 2.28 4.15
N ARG A 124 9.68 1.53 3.83
CA ARG A 124 10.15 0.36 4.58
C ARG A 124 11.56 0.54 5.15
N HIS A 125 12.38 1.35 4.49
CA HIS A 125 13.82 1.38 4.72
C HIS A 125 14.32 2.68 5.34
N LEU A 126 13.64 3.80 5.10
CA LEU A 126 14.07 5.10 5.61
C LEU A 126 13.78 5.25 7.10
N SER A 127 14.73 5.74 7.87
CA SER A 127 14.50 6.18 9.25
C SER A 127 13.62 7.44 9.29
N GLU A 128 13.04 7.74 10.45
CA GLU A 128 12.23 8.95 10.64
C GLU A 128 13.04 10.22 10.38
N ALA A 129 14.32 10.24 10.76
CA ALA A 129 15.25 11.34 10.47
C ALA A 129 15.47 11.54 8.96
N GLN A 130 15.67 10.45 8.21
CA GLN A 130 15.84 10.51 6.75
C GLN A 130 14.55 10.94 6.03
N LEU A 131 13.38 10.54 6.53
CA LEU A 131 12.09 11.01 6.01
C LEU A 131 11.91 12.52 6.23
N LEU A 132 12.34 13.01 7.39
CA LEU A 132 12.32 14.44 7.69
C LEU A 132 13.29 15.22 6.78
N GLU A 133 14.49 14.71 6.54
CA GLU A 133 15.45 15.29 5.60
C GLU A 133 14.86 15.40 4.18
N LEU A 134 14.20 14.32 3.69
CA LEU A 134 13.51 14.35 2.39
C LEU A 134 12.39 15.38 2.36
N GLN A 135 11.60 15.49 3.44
CA GLN A 135 10.53 16.49 3.53
C GLN A 135 11.08 17.93 3.50
N GLN A 136 12.25 18.16 4.09
CA GLN A 136 12.92 19.48 4.07
C GLN A 136 13.59 19.77 2.73
N GLN A 137 14.08 18.74 2.06
CA GLN A 137 14.79 18.86 0.76
C GLN A 137 13.84 19.18 -0.39
N TYR A 138 12.63 18.65 -0.38
CA TYR A 138 11.69 18.78 -1.49
C TYR A 138 10.43 19.57 -1.08
N PRO A 139 9.93 20.45 -1.98
CA PRO A 139 8.74 21.25 -1.70
C PRO A 139 7.44 20.44 -1.71
N SER A 140 7.44 19.24 -2.30
CA SER A 140 6.28 18.34 -2.36
C SER A 140 6.08 17.69 -0.98
N PRO A 141 4.94 17.91 -0.31
CA PRO A 141 4.65 17.30 0.98
C PRO A 141 4.61 15.77 0.90
N LEU A 142 5.16 15.11 1.93
CA LEU A 142 5.17 13.66 2.04
C LEU A 142 4.04 13.17 2.97
N VAL A 143 3.35 12.13 2.54
CA VAL A 143 2.43 11.33 3.37
C VAL A 143 2.96 9.90 3.40
N ILE A 144 3.36 9.44 4.58
CA ILE A 144 4.03 8.15 4.74
C ILE A 144 2.99 7.06 4.96
N LEU A 145 3.09 5.99 4.19
CA LEU A 145 2.29 4.77 4.32
C LEU A 145 3.10 3.66 4.98
N ASN A 146 2.40 2.65 5.51
CA ASN A 146 2.90 1.39 6.08
C ASN A 146 3.22 1.43 7.59
N ARG A 147 3.66 2.54 8.14
CA ARG A 147 4.02 2.64 9.56
C ARG A 147 3.55 3.93 10.20
N ARG A 148 3.39 3.92 11.51
CA ARG A 148 3.15 5.13 12.31
C ARG A 148 4.47 5.82 12.61
N LEU A 149 4.51 7.13 12.41
CA LEU A 149 5.60 8.01 12.83
C LEU A 149 5.13 8.86 14.03
N HIS A 150 6.06 9.56 14.65
CA HIS A 150 5.77 10.43 15.80
C HIS A 150 6.20 11.89 15.59
N HIS A 151 6.93 12.17 14.50
CA HIS A 151 7.47 13.50 14.24
C HIS A 151 6.39 14.48 13.79
N PRO A 152 6.28 15.69 14.44
CA PRO A 152 5.18 16.64 14.22
C PRO A 152 5.15 17.32 12.85
N GLN A 153 6.13 17.07 11.99
CA GLN A 153 6.20 17.61 10.61
C GLN A 153 5.95 16.56 9.55
N LEU A 154 5.65 15.32 9.93
CA LEU A 154 5.41 14.23 8.99
C LEU A 154 3.98 13.70 9.17
N HIS A 155 3.34 13.33 8.08
CA HIS A 155 2.06 12.62 8.11
C HIS A 155 2.30 11.12 7.92
N SER A 156 1.60 10.28 8.68
CA SER A 156 1.77 8.83 8.57
C SER A 156 0.47 8.05 8.77
N PHE A 157 0.30 7.01 7.96
CA PHE A 157 -0.82 6.08 7.95
C PHE A 157 -0.24 4.66 8.01
N GLY A 158 -0.33 4.02 9.17
CA GLY A 158 0.27 2.72 9.42
C GLY A 158 -0.74 1.67 9.83
N LEU A 159 -0.30 0.41 9.83
CA LEU A 159 -1.04 -0.74 10.32
C LEU A 159 -0.48 -1.16 11.68
N ASP A 160 -1.34 -1.51 12.62
CA ASP A 160 -0.95 -2.09 13.91
C ASP A 160 -0.50 -3.55 13.71
N GLN A 161 0.78 -3.71 13.32
CA GLN A 161 1.36 -5.02 13.02
C GLN A 161 1.33 -5.97 14.22
N THR A 162 1.41 -5.43 15.43
CA THR A 162 1.31 -6.21 16.68
C THR A 162 -0.09 -6.79 16.82
N GLN A 163 -1.12 -5.96 16.83
CA GLN A 163 -2.51 -6.39 16.94
C GLN A 163 -2.91 -7.37 15.81
N ILE A 164 -2.45 -7.12 14.58
CA ILE A 164 -2.71 -7.97 13.42
C ILE A 164 -2.14 -9.37 13.62
N ALA A 165 -0.89 -9.48 14.05
CA ALA A 165 -0.26 -10.78 14.30
C ALA A 165 -0.85 -11.48 15.55
N GLU A 166 -1.21 -10.71 16.58
CA GLU A 166 -1.89 -11.24 17.77
C GLU A 166 -3.21 -11.91 17.40
N LEU A 167 -4.02 -11.32 16.54
CA LEU A 167 -5.27 -11.93 16.08
C LEU A 167 -5.06 -13.30 15.43
N ALA A 168 -4.04 -13.44 14.58
CA ALA A 168 -3.73 -14.70 13.93
C ALA A 168 -3.27 -15.76 14.94
N MET A 169 -2.34 -15.39 15.83
CA MET A 169 -1.82 -16.31 16.83
C MET A 169 -2.86 -16.72 17.88
N GLN A 170 -3.65 -15.76 18.38
CA GLN A 170 -4.75 -16.04 19.33
C GLN A 170 -5.79 -16.97 18.71
N HIS A 171 -6.10 -16.80 17.43
CA HIS A 171 -7.02 -17.70 16.73
C HIS A 171 -6.51 -19.14 16.78
N LEU A 172 -5.26 -19.41 16.41
CA LEU A 172 -4.69 -20.76 16.45
C LEU A 172 -4.60 -21.33 17.88
N LEU A 173 -4.19 -20.51 18.84
CA LEU A 173 -4.07 -20.91 20.23
C LEU A 173 -5.45 -21.24 20.86
N ASN A 174 -6.48 -20.45 20.54
CA ASN A 174 -7.87 -20.68 20.97
C ASN A 174 -8.47 -21.97 20.37
N LEU A 175 -8.03 -22.36 19.17
CA LEU A 175 -8.37 -23.64 18.55
C LEU A 175 -7.61 -24.84 19.16
N GLY A 176 -6.77 -24.61 20.14
CA GLY A 176 -6.04 -25.66 20.88
C GLY A 176 -4.67 -26.01 20.29
N HIS A 177 -4.23 -25.36 19.22
CA HIS A 177 -2.92 -25.62 18.63
C HIS A 177 -1.80 -25.18 19.56
N ARG A 178 -0.76 -26.03 19.69
CA ARG A 178 0.44 -25.77 20.50
C ARG A 178 1.73 -25.99 19.71
N GLN A 179 1.70 -26.84 18.70
CA GLN A 179 2.80 -27.08 17.75
C GLN A 179 2.51 -26.24 16.49
N ILE A 180 2.85 -24.97 16.54
CA ILE A 180 2.57 -23.98 15.49
C ILE A 180 3.86 -23.65 14.79
N ALA A 181 3.94 -23.92 13.49
CA ALA A 181 5.05 -23.44 12.66
C ALA A 181 4.80 -21.99 12.21
N CYS A 182 5.89 -21.27 11.92
CA CYS A 182 5.83 -19.90 11.44
C CYS A 182 6.62 -19.74 10.13
N ILE A 183 5.96 -19.22 9.09
CA ILE A 183 6.63 -18.75 7.87
C ILE A 183 6.68 -17.22 7.99
N THR A 184 7.86 -16.68 8.33
CA THR A 184 8.01 -15.25 8.60
C THR A 184 8.14 -14.45 7.31
N SER A 185 7.76 -13.18 7.35
CA SER A 185 8.25 -12.19 6.39
C SER A 185 9.75 -11.95 6.61
N PRO A 186 10.48 -11.37 5.62
CA PRO A 186 11.90 -11.07 5.79
C PRO A 186 12.19 -10.31 7.09
N LEU A 187 13.05 -10.87 7.93
CA LEU A 187 13.38 -10.35 9.27
C LEU A 187 14.22 -9.06 9.22
N VAL A 188 14.73 -8.68 8.05
CA VAL A 188 15.32 -7.35 7.84
C VAL A 188 14.26 -6.26 7.85
N SER A 189 12.99 -6.57 7.56
CA SER A 189 11.88 -5.63 7.58
C SER A 189 11.33 -5.46 9.00
N GLU A 190 10.87 -4.26 9.32
CA GLU A 190 10.21 -3.96 10.59
C GLU A 190 8.93 -4.80 10.79
N THR A 191 8.10 -4.93 9.75
CA THR A 191 6.89 -5.77 9.77
C THR A 191 7.22 -7.23 10.08
N GLY A 192 8.24 -7.79 9.44
CA GLY A 192 8.68 -9.17 9.69
C GLY A 192 9.14 -9.38 11.14
N LYS A 193 9.94 -8.45 11.67
CA LYS A 193 10.38 -8.47 13.07
C LYS A 193 9.21 -8.44 14.05
N ILE A 194 8.27 -7.50 13.87
CA ILE A 194 7.12 -7.35 14.77
C ILE A 194 6.26 -8.62 14.75
N ARG A 195 5.89 -9.13 13.58
CA ARG A 195 5.05 -10.34 13.45
C ARG A 195 5.74 -11.56 14.06
N TYR A 196 7.04 -11.69 13.88
CA TYR A 196 7.82 -12.77 14.48
C TYR A 196 7.94 -12.62 16.01
N GLN A 197 8.15 -11.43 16.54
CA GLN A 197 8.14 -11.16 17.97
C GLN A 197 6.80 -11.52 18.61
N VAL A 198 5.69 -11.16 17.97
CA VAL A 198 4.35 -11.54 18.44
C VAL A 198 4.17 -13.07 18.45
N TYR A 199 4.64 -13.78 17.42
CA TYR A 199 4.62 -15.24 17.41
C TYR A 199 5.38 -15.82 18.62
N GLN A 200 6.60 -15.34 18.87
CA GLN A 200 7.41 -15.77 20.01
C GLN A 200 6.72 -15.47 21.36
N GLN A 201 6.21 -14.26 21.51
CA GLN A 201 5.52 -13.82 22.71
C GLN A 201 4.25 -14.64 22.97
N ALA A 202 3.43 -14.88 21.96
CA ALA A 202 2.21 -15.65 22.07
C ALA A 202 2.46 -17.10 22.51
N LEU A 203 3.53 -17.74 22.02
CA LEU A 203 3.94 -19.07 22.49
C LEU A 203 4.42 -19.02 23.95
N HIS A 204 5.27 -18.06 24.29
CA HIS A 204 5.81 -17.90 25.64
C HIS A 204 4.69 -17.71 26.69
N GLU A 205 3.69 -16.89 26.41
CA GLU A 205 2.54 -16.65 27.29
C GLU A 205 1.69 -17.89 27.55
N GLN A 206 1.74 -18.87 26.65
CA GLN A 206 1.09 -20.18 26.81
C GLN A 206 2.02 -21.22 27.43
N GLY A 207 3.24 -20.86 27.87
CA GLY A 207 4.23 -21.78 28.40
C GLY A 207 4.77 -22.76 27.33
N ILE A 208 4.70 -22.40 26.04
CA ILE A 208 5.20 -23.21 24.94
C ILE A 208 6.63 -22.79 24.62
N GLU A 209 7.56 -23.75 24.67
CA GLU A 209 8.94 -23.49 24.30
C GLU A 209 9.07 -23.25 22.79
N LEU A 210 9.83 -22.21 22.43
CA LEU A 210 10.09 -21.88 21.03
C LEU A 210 10.98 -22.96 20.39
N ASN A 211 10.45 -23.63 19.38
CA ASN A 211 11.25 -24.53 18.55
C ASN A 211 11.68 -23.80 17.26
N SER A 212 12.96 -23.45 17.18
CA SER A 212 13.51 -22.71 16.02
C SER A 212 13.41 -23.50 14.70
N PHE A 213 13.31 -24.82 14.76
CA PHE A 213 13.09 -25.63 13.55
C PHE A 213 11.67 -25.50 12.97
N LEU A 214 10.72 -24.96 13.71
CA LEU A 214 9.38 -24.65 13.22
C LEU A 214 9.28 -23.23 12.63
N VAL A 215 10.40 -22.52 12.46
CA VAL A 215 10.43 -21.16 11.94
C VAL A 215 11.29 -21.11 10.68
N ILE A 216 10.68 -20.71 9.58
CA ILE A 216 11.39 -20.51 8.30
C ILE A 216 11.10 -19.09 7.80
N GLU A 217 12.15 -18.38 7.38
CA GLU A 217 12.01 -17.08 6.74
C GLU A 217 11.56 -17.24 5.29
N GLY A 218 10.46 -16.57 4.92
CA GLY A 218 9.98 -16.46 3.56
C GLY A 218 10.33 -15.09 2.97
N ASP A 219 9.81 -14.82 1.77
CA ASP A 219 10.09 -13.61 0.99
C ASP A 219 8.84 -12.79 0.64
N ASN A 220 7.70 -13.11 1.26
CA ASN A 220 6.37 -12.57 1.00
C ASN A 220 5.78 -12.95 -0.38
N THR A 221 6.30 -13.96 -1.06
CA THR A 221 5.77 -14.46 -2.32
C THR A 221 5.13 -15.84 -2.20
N LEU A 222 4.27 -16.19 -3.15
CA LEU A 222 3.72 -17.55 -3.28
C LEU A 222 4.83 -18.61 -3.34
N LEU A 223 5.87 -18.35 -4.14
CA LEU A 223 6.99 -19.29 -4.29
C LEU A 223 7.79 -19.41 -3.00
N GLY A 224 8.08 -18.30 -2.33
CA GLY A 224 8.78 -18.32 -1.04
C GLY A 224 8.01 -19.07 0.03
N GLY A 225 6.70 -18.91 0.10
CA GLY A 225 5.84 -19.69 1.01
C GLY A 225 5.84 -21.18 0.70
N TYR A 226 5.79 -21.54 -0.59
CA TYR A 226 5.92 -22.94 -1.03
C TYR A 226 7.27 -23.56 -0.62
N GLN A 227 8.37 -22.86 -0.89
CA GLN A 227 9.72 -23.33 -0.53
C GLN A 227 9.93 -23.42 0.98
N ALA A 228 9.44 -22.44 1.74
CA ALA A 228 9.50 -22.45 3.21
C ALA A 228 8.75 -23.65 3.78
N MET A 229 7.56 -23.97 3.27
CA MET A 229 6.80 -25.15 3.71
C MET A 229 7.52 -26.46 3.34
N GLN A 230 8.11 -26.56 2.16
CA GLN A 230 8.91 -27.75 1.81
C GLN A 230 10.07 -27.96 2.80
N GLN A 231 10.76 -26.89 3.22
CA GLN A 231 11.81 -26.99 4.23
C GLN A 231 11.27 -27.45 5.58
N LEU A 232 10.11 -26.91 6.03
CA LEU A 232 9.45 -27.37 7.26
C LEU A 232 9.12 -28.85 7.22
N LEU A 233 8.59 -29.33 6.10
CA LEU A 233 8.24 -30.74 5.93
C LEU A 233 9.47 -31.67 5.91
N GLN A 234 10.56 -31.24 5.30
CA GLN A 234 11.83 -31.99 5.26
C GLN A 234 12.47 -32.17 6.65
N GLN A 235 12.20 -31.26 7.59
CA GLN A 235 12.70 -31.38 8.96
C GLN A 235 12.01 -32.48 9.74
N GLY A 236 10.88 -33.01 9.29
CA GLY A 236 10.15 -34.11 9.92
C GLY A 236 9.58 -33.81 11.31
N ILE A 237 9.47 -32.52 11.67
CA ILE A 237 8.94 -32.09 12.97
C ILE A 237 7.43 -31.99 12.89
N SER A 238 6.76 -32.56 13.90
CA SER A 238 5.32 -32.51 13.99
C SER A 238 4.83 -31.07 14.21
N MET A 239 3.84 -30.65 13.42
CA MET A 239 3.12 -29.38 13.57
C MET A 239 1.62 -29.62 13.37
N THR A 240 0.81 -28.87 14.07
CA THR A 240 -0.67 -28.94 13.94
C THR A 240 -1.25 -27.69 13.29
N ALA A 241 -0.48 -26.62 13.24
CA ALA A 241 -0.87 -25.39 12.57
C ALA A 241 0.35 -24.65 12.00
N VAL A 242 0.08 -23.76 11.03
CA VAL A 242 1.05 -22.86 10.43
C VAL A 242 0.50 -21.43 10.47
N PHE A 243 1.29 -20.52 11.02
CA PHE A 243 1.12 -19.09 10.88
C PHE A 243 2.04 -18.58 9.77
N ALA A 244 1.46 -18.18 8.64
CA ALA A 244 2.19 -17.51 7.58
C ALA A 244 1.99 -15.99 7.69
N CYS A 245 3.08 -15.23 7.61
CA CYS A 245 3.04 -13.79 7.80
C CYS A 245 2.36 -12.99 6.68
N ASN A 246 1.94 -13.65 5.58
CA ASN A 246 1.00 -13.09 4.61
C ASN A 246 0.25 -14.21 3.86
N ASP A 247 -0.78 -13.84 3.11
CA ASP A 247 -1.62 -14.80 2.38
C ASP A 247 -0.91 -15.45 1.19
N ASP A 248 -0.04 -14.72 0.48
CA ASP A 248 0.73 -15.30 -0.62
C ASP A 248 1.59 -16.46 -0.12
N MET A 249 2.33 -16.28 0.98
CA MET A 249 3.10 -17.39 1.57
C MET A 249 2.19 -18.49 2.10
N ALA A 250 1.03 -18.16 2.68
CA ALA A 250 0.06 -19.17 3.11
C ALA A 250 -0.45 -20.02 1.94
N LEU A 251 -0.81 -19.42 0.83
CA LEU A 251 -1.27 -20.13 -0.37
C LEU A 251 -0.15 -21.01 -0.97
N GLY A 252 1.08 -20.49 -1.00
CA GLY A 252 2.25 -21.28 -1.38
C GLY A 252 2.46 -22.47 -0.47
N ALA A 253 2.38 -22.28 0.84
CA ALA A 253 2.48 -23.35 1.85
C ALA A 253 1.35 -24.39 1.69
N MET A 254 0.12 -23.95 1.43
CA MET A 254 -1.02 -24.84 1.17
C MET A 254 -0.76 -25.75 -0.04
N ARG A 255 -0.16 -25.19 -1.10
CA ARG A 255 0.21 -25.96 -2.29
C ARG A 255 1.26 -27.02 -1.96
N ALA A 256 2.32 -26.68 -1.23
CA ALA A 256 3.35 -27.62 -0.82
C ALA A 256 2.78 -28.75 0.06
N MET A 257 1.92 -28.43 1.03
CA MET A 257 1.23 -29.42 1.86
C MET A 257 0.38 -30.38 1.03
N HIS A 258 -0.39 -29.85 0.08
CA HIS A 258 -1.20 -30.67 -0.82
C HIS A 258 -0.38 -31.68 -1.63
N GLU A 259 0.76 -31.27 -2.17
CA GLU A 259 1.67 -32.15 -2.94
C GLU A 259 2.30 -33.25 -2.08
N HIS A 260 2.42 -33.02 -0.77
CA HIS A 260 2.90 -34.03 0.19
C HIS A 260 1.75 -34.83 0.84
N GLY A 261 0.51 -34.72 0.34
CA GLY A 261 -0.63 -35.46 0.84
C GLY A 261 -1.13 -34.98 2.22
N ILE A 262 -0.72 -33.79 2.66
CA ILE A 262 -1.16 -33.19 3.94
C ILE A 262 -2.43 -32.39 3.71
N HIS A 263 -3.48 -32.77 4.42
CA HIS A 263 -4.79 -32.16 4.29
C HIS A 263 -4.96 -30.96 5.22
N VAL A 264 -5.17 -29.76 4.64
CA VAL A 264 -5.60 -28.55 5.34
C VAL A 264 -7.14 -28.55 5.38
N PRO A 265 -7.79 -28.33 6.52
CA PRO A 265 -7.24 -28.13 7.87
C PRO A 265 -7.11 -29.44 8.68
N LYS A 266 -7.51 -30.60 8.13
CA LYS A 266 -7.71 -31.86 8.90
C LYS A 266 -6.46 -32.32 9.64
N GLN A 267 -5.28 -32.15 9.06
CA GLN A 267 -3.99 -32.52 9.63
C GLN A 267 -3.22 -31.29 10.11
N VAL A 268 -3.25 -30.19 9.35
CA VAL A 268 -2.56 -28.95 9.66
C VAL A 268 -3.48 -27.77 9.38
N SER A 269 -3.78 -26.96 10.38
CA SER A 269 -4.47 -25.69 10.21
C SER A 269 -3.51 -24.65 9.62
N LEU A 270 -4.05 -23.69 8.83
CA LEU A 270 -3.25 -22.65 8.19
C LEU A 270 -3.95 -21.31 8.29
N ILE A 271 -3.23 -20.26 8.70
CA ILE A 271 -3.71 -18.88 8.73
C ILE A 271 -2.69 -17.95 8.07
N GLY A 272 -3.20 -16.96 7.33
CA GLY A 272 -2.42 -15.88 6.72
C GLY A 272 -2.75 -14.51 7.31
N ILE A 273 -2.23 -13.48 6.66
CA ILE A 273 -2.54 -12.06 6.88
C ILE A 273 -2.69 -11.43 5.49
N ASP A 274 -3.48 -10.42 5.37
CA ASP A 274 -3.81 -9.48 4.28
C ASP A 274 -5.26 -9.64 3.81
N ASN A 275 -5.83 -10.84 3.88
CA ASN A 275 -7.17 -11.19 3.33
C ASN A 275 -7.26 -10.85 1.84
N GLU A 276 -6.24 -11.30 1.09
CA GLU A 276 -6.21 -11.15 -0.36
C GLU A 276 -7.41 -11.86 -1.03
N PRO A 277 -7.90 -11.38 -2.18
CA PRO A 277 -9.03 -12.01 -2.86
C PRO A 277 -8.87 -13.51 -3.07
N ALA A 278 -7.67 -13.98 -3.38
CA ALA A 278 -7.36 -15.39 -3.57
C ALA A 278 -7.60 -16.25 -2.32
N ALA A 279 -7.49 -15.67 -1.11
CA ALA A 279 -7.70 -16.38 0.15
C ALA A 279 -9.14 -16.93 0.26
N ALA A 280 -10.13 -16.17 -0.20
CA ALA A 280 -11.53 -16.59 -0.16
C ALA A 280 -11.87 -17.67 -1.18
N PHE A 281 -11.12 -17.77 -2.27
CA PHE A 281 -11.36 -18.71 -3.37
C PHE A 281 -10.39 -19.91 -3.37
N ALA A 282 -9.47 -19.98 -2.42
CA ALA A 282 -8.64 -21.16 -2.22
C ALA A 282 -9.47 -22.37 -1.77
N ILE A 283 -8.96 -23.59 -1.94
CA ILE A 283 -9.61 -24.83 -1.51
C ILE A 283 -8.64 -25.60 -0.61
N PRO A 284 -8.89 -25.64 0.71
CA PRO A 284 -9.95 -24.93 1.44
C PRO A 284 -9.75 -23.41 1.44
N SER A 285 -10.82 -22.63 1.67
CA SER A 285 -10.73 -21.18 1.80
C SER A 285 -9.86 -20.78 2.99
N LEU A 286 -8.93 -19.82 2.78
CA LEU A 286 -7.88 -19.48 3.74
C LEU A 286 -8.41 -18.53 4.83
N SER A 287 -8.26 -18.91 6.10
CA SER A 287 -8.38 -18.02 7.25
C SER A 287 -7.28 -16.98 7.22
N SER A 288 -7.61 -15.72 7.45
CA SER A 288 -6.67 -14.62 7.33
C SER A 288 -7.05 -13.45 8.23
N VAL A 289 -6.11 -12.57 8.51
CA VAL A 289 -6.39 -11.28 9.15
C VAL A 289 -6.52 -10.22 8.07
N SER A 290 -7.72 -9.64 7.92
CA SER A 290 -7.96 -8.60 6.94
C SER A 290 -7.36 -7.27 7.38
N LEU A 291 -6.81 -6.53 6.42
CA LEU A 291 -6.24 -5.22 6.61
C LEU A 291 -7.14 -4.16 5.96
N PRO A 292 -7.40 -3.02 6.62
CA PRO A 292 -8.24 -1.97 6.05
C PRO A 292 -7.46 -1.08 5.05
N ILE A 293 -6.83 -1.71 4.04
CA ILE A 293 -5.96 -1.06 3.05
C ILE A 293 -6.72 0.00 2.25
N GLY A 294 -7.97 -0.29 1.87
CA GLY A 294 -8.81 0.66 1.17
C GLY A 294 -9.03 1.93 1.99
N GLU A 295 -9.48 1.79 3.24
CA GLU A 295 -9.72 2.93 4.13
C GLU A 295 -8.43 3.72 4.38
N LEU A 296 -7.34 3.04 4.73
CA LEU A 296 -6.04 3.65 4.96
C LEU A 296 -5.60 4.49 3.76
N THR A 297 -5.65 3.90 2.55
CA THR A 297 -5.20 4.56 1.32
C THR A 297 -6.12 5.73 0.94
N GLN A 298 -7.43 5.56 1.06
CA GLN A 298 -8.40 6.65 0.78
C GLN A 298 -8.19 7.84 1.73
N GLN A 299 -7.93 7.61 3.00
CA GLN A 299 -7.67 8.69 3.95
C GLN A 299 -6.32 9.36 3.69
N ALA A 300 -5.29 8.60 3.34
CA ALA A 300 -3.97 9.13 3.00
C ALA A 300 -4.02 9.99 1.72
N ILE A 301 -4.70 9.52 0.66
CA ILE A 301 -4.86 10.29 -0.59
C ILE A 301 -5.72 11.55 -0.37
N SER A 302 -6.76 11.46 0.45
CA SER A 302 -7.58 12.63 0.81
C SER A 302 -6.76 13.71 1.48
N LEU A 303 -5.93 13.34 2.46
CA LEU A 303 -5.00 14.25 3.11
C LEU A 303 -3.99 14.84 2.10
N ALA A 304 -3.40 14.02 1.25
CA ALA A 304 -2.46 14.47 0.21
C ALA A 304 -3.10 15.51 -0.72
N VAL A 305 -4.36 15.30 -1.11
CA VAL A 305 -5.14 16.26 -1.92
C VAL A 305 -5.41 17.56 -1.15
N GLU A 306 -5.74 17.50 0.13
CA GLU A 306 -5.96 18.69 0.95
C GLU A 306 -4.69 19.53 1.10
N ILE A 307 -3.55 18.90 1.36
CA ILE A 307 -2.25 19.55 1.43
C ILE A 307 -1.87 20.16 0.07
N ALA A 308 -2.06 19.40 -1.02
CA ALA A 308 -1.83 19.87 -2.39
C ALA A 308 -2.67 21.11 -2.73
N ASN A 309 -3.87 21.23 -2.17
CA ASN A 309 -4.75 22.39 -2.30
C ASN A 309 -4.41 23.50 -1.28
N LYS A 310 -3.24 23.42 -0.64
CA LYS A 310 -2.72 24.40 0.33
C LYS A 310 -3.64 24.64 1.53
N LYS A 311 -4.40 23.64 1.95
CA LYS A 311 -5.13 23.67 3.20
C LYS A 311 -4.14 23.38 4.33
N PRO A 312 -4.03 24.24 5.35
CA PRO A 312 -3.20 23.95 6.51
C PRO A 312 -3.65 22.64 7.18
N GLN A 313 -2.72 21.78 7.48
CA GLN A 313 -2.99 20.51 8.15
C GLN A 313 -1.96 20.30 9.25
N ASP A 314 -2.43 20.00 10.45
CA ASP A 314 -1.56 19.47 11.49
C ASP A 314 -1.12 18.06 11.13
N ALA A 315 0.05 17.64 11.61
CA ALA A 315 0.55 16.31 11.36
C ALA A 315 -0.46 15.25 11.84
N GLN A 316 -0.78 14.31 10.96
CA GLN A 316 -1.69 13.21 11.25
C GLN A 316 -0.92 11.90 11.34
N HIS A 317 -1.08 11.19 12.47
CA HIS A 317 -0.49 9.87 12.69
C HIS A 317 -1.61 8.90 13.00
N ARG A 318 -2.00 8.10 12.00
CA ARG A 318 -3.08 7.13 12.13
C ARG A 318 -2.55 5.72 12.13
N LEU A 319 -3.11 4.90 13.01
CA LEU A 319 -2.82 3.48 13.13
C LEU A 319 -4.12 2.69 12.95
N TYR A 320 -4.11 1.77 12.00
CA TYR A 320 -5.28 0.97 11.62
C TYR A 320 -5.13 -0.45 12.12
N GLN A 321 -6.21 -1.03 12.59
CA GLN A 321 -6.28 -2.38 13.11
C GLN A 321 -6.83 -3.36 12.08
N GLY A 322 -6.38 -4.62 12.15
CA GLY A 322 -6.91 -5.71 11.36
C GLY A 322 -8.13 -6.37 11.99
N ASN A 323 -8.80 -7.22 11.22
CA ASN A 323 -9.91 -8.05 11.69
C ASN A 323 -9.70 -9.50 11.25
N LEU A 324 -9.94 -10.45 12.17
CA LEU A 324 -9.87 -11.87 11.85
C LEU A 324 -11.02 -12.28 10.93
N ILE A 325 -10.70 -12.99 9.87
CA ILE A 325 -11.63 -13.65 8.95
C ILE A 325 -11.37 -15.15 9.00
N ALA A 326 -12.06 -15.83 9.90
CA ALA A 326 -11.98 -17.29 10.02
C ALA A 326 -12.72 -17.96 8.83
N ARG A 327 -12.06 -18.97 8.22
CA ARG A 327 -12.56 -19.75 7.10
C ARG A 327 -12.26 -21.24 7.29
N GLU A 328 -12.25 -22.00 6.17
CA GLU A 328 -12.13 -23.45 6.19
C GLU A 328 -10.72 -23.98 6.52
N SER A 329 -9.68 -23.16 6.36
CA SER A 329 -8.27 -23.61 6.54
C SER A 329 -7.83 -23.79 7.99
N THR A 330 -8.69 -23.48 8.95
CA THR A 330 -8.41 -23.67 10.38
C THR A 330 -9.55 -24.47 11.06
N ILE A 331 -9.17 -25.34 11.98
CA ILE A 331 -10.12 -26.17 12.73
C ILE A 331 -9.65 -26.35 14.18
N ALA A 332 -10.58 -26.52 15.12
CA ALA A 332 -10.22 -26.87 16.49
C ALA A 332 -9.49 -28.23 16.54
N LEU A 333 -8.38 -28.26 17.27
CA LEU A 333 -7.66 -29.50 17.51
C LEU A 333 -8.54 -30.41 18.39
N LYS A 334 -8.91 -31.60 17.88
CA LYS A 334 -9.60 -32.59 18.70
C LYS A 334 -8.61 -33.20 19.68
N LEU A 335 -8.84 -32.99 20.97
CA LEU A 335 -8.12 -33.61 22.07
C LEU A 335 -8.30 -35.13 22.07
#